data_cfbeac9f68e3911d9cbcf53e604c4976
#
_entry.id   cfbeac9f68e3911d9cbcf53e604c4976
#
_cell.length_a   1.000
_cell.length_b   1.000
_cell.length_c   1.000
_cell.angle_alpha   90.00
_cell.angle_beta   90.00
_cell.angle_gamma   90.00
#
_symmetry.space_group_name_H-M   'P 1'
#
loop_
_entity.id
_entity.type
_entity.pdbx_description
1 polymer ?
#
loop_
_entity_poly.entity_id
_entity_poly.type
_entity_poly.pdbx_seq_one_letter_code
_entity_poly.pdbx_strand_id
1 'polypeptide(L)'
;FQLYTPKQREVAESLISRAEKAGYKALVVTLDTWVTGWRPRDLTGANFPQLRGHVLENYFSDPVFRGLLQKPPQEDLQSAIFTWASIFGEVLTWDDIPWLREATKMPIVLKGICHPDDARKAADLGIDAVYCSNHGGRQANGGIAAIDMLPGVVEGAGDMPVLFDSGVRSGT
;
A
#
# COMPACT_ATOMS: atom_id res chain seq x y z
N PHE A 1 5.28 -8.72 1.04
CA PHE A 1 5.10 -7.58 1.94
C PHE A 1 4.23 -6.53 1.26
N GLN A 2 3.18 -6.02 1.93
CA GLN A 2 2.35 -4.93 1.40
C GLN A 2 2.81 -3.61 2.01
N LEU A 3 3.21 -2.68 1.15
CA LEU A 3 3.67 -1.34 1.49
C LEU A 3 2.54 -0.33 1.27
N TYR A 4 2.28 0.48 2.29
CA TYR A 4 1.64 1.79 2.17
C TYR A 4 2.76 2.80 2.25
N THR A 5 3.10 3.41 1.13
CA THR A 5 4.32 4.21 1.00
C THR A 5 4.25 5.44 1.90
N PRO A 6 5.18 5.60 2.86
CA PRO A 6 5.30 6.84 3.62
C PRO A 6 5.94 7.95 2.77
N LYS A 7 5.66 9.21 3.12
CA LYS A 7 6.25 10.39 2.47
C LYS A 7 7.76 10.50 2.63
N GLN A 8 8.32 9.85 3.65
CA GLN A 8 9.76 9.76 3.89
C GLN A 8 10.30 8.54 3.15
N ARG A 9 10.99 8.74 2.02
CA ARG A 9 11.53 7.64 1.18
C ARG A 9 12.47 6.74 1.96
N GLU A 10 13.30 7.29 2.83
CA GLU A 10 14.25 6.54 3.64
C GLU A 10 13.54 5.55 4.59
N VAL A 11 12.36 5.91 5.10
CA VAL A 11 11.52 5.01 5.89
C VAL A 11 10.94 3.90 5.01
N ALA A 12 10.47 4.24 3.80
CA ALA A 12 9.97 3.24 2.85
C ALA A 12 11.05 2.22 2.49
N GLU A 13 12.24 2.68 2.15
CA GLU A 13 13.41 1.86 1.79
C GLU A 13 13.83 0.96 2.96
N SER A 14 13.82 1.48 4.19
CA SER A 14 14.08 0.69 5.39
C SER A 14 13.07 -0.43 5.57
N LEU A 15 11.76 -0.13 5.45
CA LEU A 15 10.69 -1.13 5.53
C LEU A 15 10.83 -2.21 4.45
N ILE A 16 11.12 -1.82 3.21
CA ILE A 16 11.35 -2.73 2.07
C ILE A 16 12.57 -3.64 2.35
N SER A 17 13.71 -3.06 2.73
CA SER A 17 14.92 -3.80 3.05
C SER A 17 14.72 -4.81 4.19
N ARG A 18 13.96 -4.43 5.22
CA ARG A 18 13.61 -5.33 6.32
C ARG A 18 12.71 -6.46 5.86
N ALA A 19 11.75 -6.18 4.96
CA ALA A 19 10.91 -7.21 4.38
C ALA A 19 11.73 -8.21 3.56
N GLU A 20 12.67 -7.76 2.73
CA GLU A 20 13.60 -8.64 2.00
C GLU A 20 14.40 -9.54 2.96
N LYS A 21 15.01 -8.95 3.99
CA LYS A 21 15.78 -9.68 5.02
C LYS A 21 14.92 -10.69 5.78
N ALA A 22 13.64 -10.40 5.97
CA ALA A 22 12.68 -11.33 6.58
C ALA A 22 12.22 -12.44 5.62
N GLY A 23 12.65 -12.42 4.35
CA GLY A 23 12.38 -13.48 3.36
C GLY A 23 11.08 -13.33 2.59
N TYR A 24 10.45 -12.16 2.59
CA TYR A 24 9.32 -11.88 1.71
C TYR A 24 9.72 -12.03 0.24
N LYS A 25 8.78 -12.49 -0.60
CA LYS A 25 9.04 -12.88 -1.99
C LYS A 25 8.53 -11.87 -3.01
N ALA A 26 7.75 -10.89 -2.58
CA ALA A 26 7.23 -9.83 -3.43
C ALA A 26 6.93 -8.58 -2.60
N LEU A 27 7.03 -7.43 -3.26
CA LEU A 27 6.60 -6.14 -2.74
C LEU A 27 5.26 -5.78 -3.38
N VAL A 28 4.20 -5.64 -2.58
CA VAL A 28 2.91 -5.13 -3.02
C VAL A 28 2.80 -3.66 -2.65
N VAL A 29 2.76 -2.79 -3.63
CA VAL A 29 2.67 -1.33 -3.44
C VAL A 29 1.21 -0.91 -3.53
N THR A 30 0.67 -0.36 -2.42
CA THR A 30 -0.73 0.07 -2.34
C THR A 30 -0.84 1.51 -2.85
N LEU A 31 -1.56 1.69 -3.95
CA LEU A 31 -1.68 2.97 -4.66
C LEU A 31 -2.94 3.76 -4.29
N ASP A 32 -3.95 3.10 -3.75
CA ASP A 32 -5.28 3.64 -3.52
C ASP A 32 -5.51 4.19 -2.10
N THR A 33 -4.46 4.28 -1.27
CA THR A 33 -4.59 4.68 0.14
C THR A 33 -3.51 5.72 0.53
N TRP A 34 -3.53 6.89 -0.10
CA TRP A 34 -2.70 8.04 0.31
C TRP A 34 -3.37 8.90 1.40
N VAL A 35 -4.67 8.73 1.61
CA VAL A 35 -5.44 9.31 2.71
C VAL A 35 -6.35 8.26 3.31
N THR A 36 -6.79 8.47 4.54
CA THR A 36 -7.80 7.61 5.16
C THR A 36 -9.14 7.79 4.47
N GLY A 37 -9.72 6.73 3.94
CA GLY A 37 -11.04 6.76 3.31
C GLY A 37 -12.15 7.09 4.31
N TRP A 38 -13.22 7.69 3.82
CA TRP A 38 -14.41 7.94 4.62
C TRP A 38 -15.16 6.65 4.89
N ARG A 39 -15.05 6.14 6.12
CA ARG A 39 -15.61 4.86 6.57
C ARG A 39 -16.65 5.10 7.66
N PRO A 40 -17.94 5.23 7.34
CA PRO A 40 -18.98 5.64 8.30
C PRO A 40 -19.02 4.79 9.58
N ARG A 41 -18.83 3.47 9.47
CA ARG A 41 -18.82 2.58 10.64
C ARG A 41 -17.63 2.80 11.55
N ASP A 42 -16.44 3.02 10.97
CA ASP A 42 -15.23 3.31 11.76
C ASP A 42 -15.37 4.67 12.45
N LEU A 43 -15.92 5.66 11.74
CA LEU A 43 -16.20 7.00 12.29
C LEU A 43 -17.24 6.95 13.42
N THR A 44 -18.39 6.29 13.21
CA THR A 44 -19.46 6.18 14.22
C THR A 44 -18.99 5.40 15.44
N GLY A 45 -18.19 4.35 15.25
CA GLY A 45 -17.64 3.52 16.31
C GLY A 45 -16.36 4.07 16.94
N ALA A 46 -15.86 5.23 16.49
CA ALA A 46 -14.53 5.76 16.85
C ALA A 46 -13.43 4.69 16.78
N ASN A 47 -13.50 3.80 15.77
CA ASN A 47 -12.60 2.67 15.64
C ASN A 47 -11.39 3.04 14.78
N PHE A 48 -10.42 3.66 15.41
CA PHE A 48 -9.15 4.06 14.81
C PHE A 48 -7.98 3.41 15.56
N PRO A 49 -7.67 2.12 15.28
CA PRO A 49 -6.63 1.38 16.00
C PRO A 49 -5.27 2.08 15.98
N GLN A 50 -4.93 2.73 14.87
CA GLN A 50 -3.67 3.46 14.70
C GLN A 50 -3.51 4.60 15.72
N LEU A 51 -4.62 5.28 16.08
CA LEU A 51 -4.58 6.35 17.08
C LEU A 51 -4.37 5.84 18.51
N ARG A 52 -4.40 4.52 18.71
CA ARG A 52 -4.04 3.84 19.97
C ARG A 52 -2.68 3.13 19.86
N GLY A 53 -1.94 3.34 18.78
CA GLY A 53 -0.65 2.70 18.53
C GLY A 53 -0.73 1.26 18.03
N HIS A 54 -1.93 0.75 17.74
CA HIS A 54 -2.08 -0.60 17.18
C HIS A 54 -1.78 -0.60 15.68
N VAL A 55 -1.33 -1.74 15.17
CA VAL A 55 -0.97 -1.98 13.76
C VAL A 55 0.14 -1.08 13.21
N LEU A 56 0.95 -0.50 14.08
CA LEU A 56 2.09 0.36 13.74
C LEU A 56 3.44 -0.27 14.09
N GLU A 57 3.46 -1.55 14.46
CA GLU A 57 4.63 -2.27 14.94
C GLU A 57 5.78 -2.29 13.93
N ASN A 58 5.46 -2.33 12.64
CA ASN A 58 6.45 -2.25 11.57
C ASN A 58 7.20 -0.91 11.56
N TYR A 59 6.52 0.20 11.84
CA TYR A 59 7.13 1.52 12.01
C TYR A 59 7.84 1.65 13.37
N PHE A 60 7.17 1.24 14.45
CA PHE A 60 7.72 1.37 15.81
C PHE A 60 8.98 0.51 16.06
N SER A 61 9.18 -0.52 15.27
CA SER A 61 10.38 -1.33 15.24
C SER A 61 11.39 -0.93 14.17
N ASP A 62 11.07 0.06 13.30
CA ASP A 62 11.94 0.48 12.23
C ASP A 62 12.99 1.47 12.73
N PRO A 63 14.31 1.23 12.49
CA PRO A 63 15.36 2.08 13.01
C PRO A 63 15.34 3.48 12.37
N VAL A 64 14.97 3.62 11.09
CA VAL A 64 14.91 4.91 10.41
C VAL A 64 13.72 5.72 10.92
N PHE A 65 12.55 5.10 11.04
CA PHE A 65 11.39 5.75 11.66
C PHE A 65 11.68 6.20 13.09
N ARG A 66 12.30 5.32 13.90
CA ARG A 66 12.68 5.67 15.28
C ARG A 66 13.68 6.81 15.35
N GLY A 67 14.52 6.99 14.34
CA GLY A 67 15.42 8.13 14.19
C GLY A 67 14.72 9.47 14.02
N LEU A 68 13.44 9.48 13.62
CA LEU A 68 12.61 10.70 13.51
C LEU A 68 12.02 11.11 14.88
N LEU A 69 12.06 10.23 15.88
CA LEU A 69 11.44 10.43 17.17
C LEU A 69 12.45 11.00 18.18
N GLN A 70 11.97 11.89 19.06
CA GLN A 70 12.78 12.37 20.20
C GLN A 70 12.89 11.34 21.32
N LYS A 71 11.85 10.51 21.48
CA LYS A 71 11.76 9.43 22.47
C LYS A 71 11.25 8.15 21.81
N PRO A 72 11.63 6.99 22.33
CA PRO A 72 11.08 5.72 21.82
C PRO A 72 9.56 5.66 21.95
N PRO A 73 8.83 4.93 21.07
CA PRO A 73 7.38 4.79 21.15
C PRO A 73 6.86 4.29 22.50
N GLN A 74 7.69 3.53 23.22
CA GLN A 74 7.38 2.99 24.56
C GLN A 74 7.33 4.07 25.65
N GLU A 75 8.03 5.19 25.46
CA GLU A 75 8.09 6.31 26.39
C GLU A 75 7.16 7.45 25.99
N ASP A 76 6.93 7.64 24.68
CA ASP A 76 6.04 8.67 24.13
C ASP A 76 5.28 8.15 22.91
N LEU A 77 4.25 7.35 23.19
CA LEU A 77 3.42 6.74 22.17
C LEU A 77 2.70 7.79 21.30
N GLN A 78 2.26 8.88 21.93
CA GLN A 78 1.47 9.90 21.25
C GLN A 78 2.29 10.65 20.19
N SER A 79 3.51 11.06 20.53
CA SER A 79 4.42 11.68 19.56
C SER A 79 4.80 10.72 18.43
N ALA A 80 4.97 9.43 18.71
CA ALA A 80 5.24 8.43 17.70
C ALA A 80 4.05 8.26 16.73
N ILE A 81 2.81 8.25 17.23
CA ILE A 81 1.60 8.21 16.41
C ILE A 81 1.48 9.47 15.54
N PHE A 82 1.71 10.65 16.09
CA PHE A 82 1.69 11.90 15.31
C PHE A 82 2.76 11.92 14.23
N THR A 83 3.97 11.46 14.54
CA THR A 83 5.05 11.36 13.55
C THR A 83 4.65 10.41 12.41
N TRP A 84 4.12 9.21 12.74
CA TRP A 84 3.59 8.30 11.73
C TRP A 84 2.49 8.96 10.88
N ALA A 85 1.51 9.62 11.50
CA ALA A 85 0.40 10.26 10.80
C ALA A 85 0.87 11.38 9.84
N SER A 86 1.95 12.08 10.19
CA SER A 86 2.51 13.15 9.36
C SER A 86 3.18 12.63 8.08
N ILE A 87 3.72 11.42 8.12
CA ILE A 87 4.40 10.78 6.99
C ILE A 87 3.54 9.74 6.26
N PHE A 88 2.37 9.40 6.78
CA PHE A 88 1.49 8.41 6.16
C PHE A 88 0.96 8.91 4.81
N GLY A 89 0.97 8.02 3.81
CA GLY A 89 0.25 8.22 2.57
C GLY A 89 0.97 9.11 1.56
N GLU A 90 2.02 8.61 0.91
CA GLU A 90 2.59 9.25 -0.28
C GLU A 90 1.72 8.99 -1.50
N VAL A 91 1.59 10.01 -2.34
CA VAL A 91 0.97 9.91 -3.67
C VAL A 91 2.03 9.52 -4.67
N LEU A 92 2.08 8.23 -5.00
CA LEU A 92 3.00 7.74 -6.03
C LEU A 92 2.45 8.03 -7.42
N THR A 93 3.36 8.37 -8.31
CA THR A 93 3.12 8.55 -9.75
C THR A 93 3.88 7.50 -10.55
N TRP A 94 3.65 7.45 -11.86
CA TRP A 94 4.40 6.57 -12.75
C TRP A 94 5.91 6.88 -12.77
N ASP A 95 6.29 8.11 -12.46
CA ASP A 95 7.69 8.55 -12.41
C ASP A 95 8.44 8.00 -11.17
N ASP A 96 7.72 7.41 -10.21
CA ASP A 96 8.30 6.78 -9.03
C ASP A 96 8.68 5.29 -9.25
N ILE A 97 8.29 4.70 -10.39
CA ILE A 97 8.61 3.30 -10.70
C ILE A 97 10.12 3.02 -10.71
N PRO A 98 10.99 3.87 -11.31
CA PRO A 98 12.44 3.67 -11.24
C PRO A 98 12.95 3.58 -9.81
N TRP A 99 12.50 4.47 -8.92
CA TRP A 99 12.87 4.43 -7.51
C TRP A 99 12.45 3.11 -6.83
N LEU A 100 11.24 2.62 -7.08
CA LEU A 100 10.79 1.33 -6.54
C LEU A 100 11.68 0.18 -7.02
N ARG A 101 12.11 0.21 -8.29
CA ARG A 101 13.03 -0.79 -8.85
C ARG A 101 14.43 -0.73 -8.25
N GLU A 102 14.90 0.47 -7.88
CA GLU A 102 16.18 0.64 -7.18
C GLU A 102 16.09 0.17 -5.72
N ALA A 103 14.94 0.39 -5.07
CA ALA A 103 14.73 0.06 -3.66
C ALA A 103 14.67 -1.44 -3.37
N THR A 104 14.35 -2.30 -4.36
CA THR A 104 14.19 -3.75 -4.12
C THR A 104 14.56 -4.63 -5.31
N LYS A 105 14.97 -5.87 -5.00
CA LYS A 105 15.09 -6.96 -5.98
C LYS A 105 13.85 -7.87 -6.03
N MET A 106 12.91 -7.70 -5.11
CA MET A 106 11.66 -8.45 -5.13
C MET A 106 10.81 -8.08 -6.35
N PRO A 107 10.02 -9.02 -6.89
CA PRO A 107 8.94 -8.69 -7.81
C PRO A 107 8.02 -7.61 -7.22
N ILE A 108 7.64 -6.63 -8.04
CA ILE A 108 6.78 -5.51 -7.65
C ILE A 108 5.37 -5.73 -8.17
N VAL A 109 4.40 -5.67 -7.28
CA VAL A 109 2.97 -5.78 -7.58
C VAL A 109 2.30 -4.43 -7.28
N LEU A 110 1.68 -3.81 -8.27
CA LEU A 110 0.92 -2.57 -8.07
C LEU A 110 -0.52 -2.89 -7.69
N LYS A 111 -0.93 -2.54 -6.47
CA LYS A 111 -2.28 -2.76 -5.95
C LYS A 111 -3.12 -1.50 -6.02
N GLY A 112 -4.36 -1.64 -6.49
CA GLY A 112 -5.29 -0.52 -6.69
C GLY A 112 -5.52 -0.21 -8.17
N ILE A 113 -5.10 -1.09 -9.06
CA ILE A 113 -5.28 -0.93 -10.51
C ILE A 113 -6.69 -1.41 -10.89
N CYS A 114 -7.51 -0.48 -11.40
CA CYS A 114 -8.90 -0.75 -11.81
C CYS A 114 -9.20 -0.27 -13.25
N HIS A 115 -8.19 0.12 -14.02
CA HIS A 115 -8.35 0.55 -15.42
C HIS A 115 -7.42 -0.23 -16.34
N PRO A 116 -7.90 -0.66 -17.53
CA PRO A 116 -7.08 -1.43 -18.48
C PRO A 116 -5.84 -0.67 -18.97
N ASP A 117 -5.93 0.65 -19.15
CA ASP A 117 -4.79 1.44 -19.59
C ASP A 117 -3.71 1.56 -18.51
N ASP A 118 -4.08 1.58 -17.23
CA ASP A 118 -3.12 1.54 -16.13
C ASP A 118 -2.43 0.17 -16.06
N ALA A 119 -3.17 -0.91 -16.29
CA ALA A 119 -2.60 -2.25 -16.36
C ALA A 119 -1.60 -2.37 -17.52
N ARG A 120 -1.95 -1.87 -18.70
CA ARG A 120 -1.07 -1.83 -19.89
C ARG A 120 0.19 -1.01 -19.60
N LYS A 121 0.02 0.18 -19.02
CA LYS A 121 1.15 1.04 -18.66
C LYS A 121 2.06 0.40 -17.62
N ALA A 122 1.51 -0.32 -16.65
CA ALA A 122 2.31 -1.08 -15.68
C ALA A 122 3.15 -2.16 -16.39
N ALA A 123 2.56 -2.91 -17.34
CA ALA A 123 3.26 -3.91 -18.13
C ALA A 123 4.37 -3.27 -18.98
N ASP A 124 4.10 -2.16 -19.66
CA ASP A 124 5.08 -1.42 -20.48
C ASP A 124 6.26 -0.91 -19.64
N LEU A 125 6.04 -0.58 -18.36
CA LEU A 125 7.08 -0.17 -17.42
C LEU A 125 7.79 -1.34 -16.74
N GLY A 126 7.47 -2.57 -17.12
CA GLY A 126 8.11 -3.78 -16.60
C GLY A 126 7.73 -4.11 -15.15
N ILE A 127 6.53 -3.77 -14.71
CA ILE A 127 5.98 -4.23 -13.44
C ILE A 127 5.71 -5.74 -13.52
N ASP A 128 5.91 -6.45 -12.42
CA ASP A 128 5.85 -7.91 -12.40
C ASP A 128 4.42 -8.45 -12.29
N ALA A 129 3.51 -7.70 -11.66
CA ALA A 129 2.09 -8.04 -11.57
C ALA A 129 1.25 -6.81 -11.17
N VAL A 130 -0.04 -6.84 -11.45
CA VAL A 130 -1.00 -5.88 -10.92
C VAL A 130 -2.04 -6.57 -10.04
N TYR A 131 -2.58 -5.81 -9.12
CA TYR A 131 -3.64 -6.24 -8.23
C TYR A 131 -4.89 -5.41 -8.54
N CYS A 132 -5.86 -6.03 -9.25
CA CYS A 132 -7.16 -5.42 -9.52
C CYS A 132 -7.93 -5.32 -8.19
N SER A 133 -8.05 -4.10 -7.69
CA SER A 133 -8.57 -3.83 -6.35
C SER A 133 -9.12 -2.41 -6.27
N ASN A 134 -10.32 -2.25 -5.70
CA ASN A 134 -10.85 -0.97 -5.27
C ASN A 134 -10.84 -0.81 -3.73
N HIS A 135 -9.94 -1.55 -3.07
CA HIS A 135 -9.81 -1.57 -1.61
C HIS A 135 -11.11 -2.02 -0.88
N GLY A 136 -11.91 -2.85 -1.54
CA GLY A 136 -13.21 -3.27 -1.00
C GLY A 136 -14.23 -2.14 -0.89
N GLY A 137 -14.14 -1.09 -1.71
CA GLY A 137 -14.96 0.11 -1.64
C GLY A 137 -14.68 0.99 -0.40
N ARG A 138 -13.59 0.73 0.32
CA ARG A 138 -13.27 1.39 1.60
C ARG A 138 -12.53 2.72 1.43
N GLN A 139 -11.99 2.99 0.23
CA GLN A 139 -11.27 4.24 -0.09
C GLN A 139 -12.13 5.22 -0.89
N ALA A 140 -12.85 4.76 -1.89
CA ALA A 140 -13.80 5.56 -2.64
C ALA A 140 -15.14 4.80 -2.70
N ASN A 141 -16.18 5.39 -2.09
CA ASN A 141 -17.53 4.83 -2.16
C ASN A 141 -18.20 5.29 -3.47
N GLY A 142 -18.99 4.41 -4.08
CA GLY A 142 -19.69 4.71 -5.34
C GLY A 142 -18.85 4.52 -6.61
N GLY A 143 -17.63 4.00 -6.51
CA GLY A 143 -16.85 3.56 -7.66
C GLY A 143 -17.37 2.22 -8.21
N ILE A 144 -16.91 1.87 -9.42
CA ILE A 144 -17.21 0.58 -10.06
C ILE A 144 -16.62 -0.55 -9.22
N ALA A 145 -17.33 -1.68 -9.12
CA ALA A 145 -16.81 -2.84 -8.43
C ALA A 145 -15.57 -3.41 -9.15
N ALA A 146 -14.55 -3.81 -8.36
CA ALA A 146 -13.31 -4.34 -8.94
C ALA A 146 -13.54 -5.58 -9.82
N ILE A 147 -14.57 -6.39 -9.51
CA ILE A 147 -14.93 -7.56 -10.31
C ILE A 147 -15.41 -7.16 -11.72
N ASP A 148 -16.09 -6.04 -11.86
CA ASP A 148 -16.58 -5.54 -13.17
C ASP A 148 -15.41 -4.99 -14.00
N MET A 149 -14.36 -4.50 -13.37
CA MET A 149 -13.15 -4.00 -14.01
C MET A 149 -12.16 -5.11 -14.37
N LEU A 150 -12.25 -6.26 -13.69
CA LEU A 150 -11.27 -7.35 -13.82
C LEU A 150 -11.04 -7.82 -15.27
N PRO A 151 -12.09 -8.04 -16.10
CA PRO A 151 -11.87 -8.47 -17.49
C PRO A 151 -11.02 -7.48 -18.29
N GLY A 152 -11.31 -6.18 -18.17
CA GLY A 152 -10.54 -5.13 -18.85
C GLY A 152 -9.10 -5.02 -18.31
N VAL A 153 -8.91 -5.16 -17.01
CA VAL A 153 -7.58 -5.16 -16.41
C VAL A 153 -6.74 -6.36 -16.88
N VAL A 154 -7.35 -7.54 -16.99
CA VAL A 154 -6.68 -8.74 -17.53
C VAL A 154 -6.30 -8.53 -19.00
N GLU A 155 -7.21 -8.00 -19.81
CA GLU A 155 -6.92 -7.67 -21.21
C GLU A 155 -5.77 -6.64 -21.33
N GLY A 156 -5.82 -5.58 -20.53
CA GLY A 156 -4.78 -4.55 -20.51
C GLY A 156 -3.42 -5.05 -20.04
N ALA A 157 -3.40 -5.99 -19.09
CA ALA A 157 -2.19 -6.57 -18.54
C ALA A 157 -1.45 -7.53 -19.52
N GLY A 158 -2.17 -8.09 -20.51
CA GLY A 158 -1.59 -9.06 -21.44
C GLY A 158 -1.07 -10.31 -20.71
N ASP A 159 0.22 -10.61 -20.84
CA ASP A 159 0.86 -11.76 -20.18
C ASP A 159 1.25 -11.50 -18.71
N MET A 160 1.13 -10.26 -18.24
CA MET A 160 1.45 -9.92 -16.86
C MET A 160 0.41 -10.50 -15.90
N PRO A 161 0.81 -11.18 -14.80
CA PRO A 161 -0.11 -11.72 -13.80
C PRO A 161 -1.03 -10.65 -13.21
N VAL A 162 -2.32 -11.00 -13.07
CA VAL A 162 -3.33 -10.16 -12.40
C VAL A 162 -3.84 -10.89 -11.17
N LEU A 163 -3.66 -10.26 -10.01
CA LEU A 163 -4.29 -10.66 -8.75
C LEU A 163 -5.61 -9.91 -8.57
N PHE A 164 -6.49 -10.44 -7.73
CA PHE A 164 -7.79 -9.83 -7.50
C PHE A 164 -8.23 -9.91 -6.04
N ASP A 165 -8.84 -8.84 -5.54
CA ASP A 165 -9.56 -8.79 -4.26
C ASP A 165 -10.82 -7.90 -4.37
N SER A 166 -11.28 -7.39 -3.24
CA SER A 166 -12.46 -6.52 -3.12
C SER A 166 -13.78 -7.26 -3.05
N GLY A 167 -13.90 -8.08 -2.02
CA GLY A 167 -15.18 -8.66 -1.63
C GLY A 167 -15.38 -10.11 -2.05
N VAL A 168 -14.38 -10.77 -2.58
CA VAL A 168 -14.42 -12.22 -2.85
C VAL A 168 -14.68 -12.98 -1.55
N ARG A 169 -15.73 -13.83 -1.54
CA ARG A 169 -16.14 -14.62 -0.37
C ARG A 169 -16.09 -16.12 -0.63
N SER A 170 -16.21 -16.53 -1.86
CA SER A 170 -16.21 -17.92 -2.32
C SER A 170 -15.68 -17.99 -3.75
N GLY A 171 -15.48 -19.18 -4.26
CA GLY A 171 -15.09 -19.43 -5.65
C GLY A 171 -16.25 -19.45 -6.65
N THR A 172 -17.42 -18.99 -6.23
CA THR A 172 -18.63 -18.93 -7.08
C THR A 172 -18.85 -17.53 -7.57
#